data_bba94dab4d80b5f13ef93978979867fb
#
_entry.id   bba94dab4d80b5f13ef93978979867fb
#
_cell.length_a   1.000
_cell.length_b   1.000
_cell.length_c   1.000
_cell.angle_alpha   90.00
_cell.angle_beta   90.00
_cell.angle_gamma   90.00
#
_symmetry.space_group_name_H-M   'P 1'
#
loop_
_entity.id
_entity.type
_entity.pdbx_description
1 polymer ?
#
loop_
_entity_poly.entity_id
_entity_poly.type
_entity_poly.pdbx_seq_one_letter_code
_entity_poly.pdbx_strand_id
1 'polypeptide(L)'
;MENRNLNKALDIVSKLITGEEVGRKSNTMLYEEYCNNSEVYDIITETCKALNLNLYEYNDTLFISAGVKNRVFGYSNEELKRLMGLRVNKELFMVYFIIYNIITEFYKDSSSATYLEYIRIEDVIKSVDASLHGIINHDIGVTQDEEEKNSFKALALLWDELPIVSIEDKGSVRAARNSRTGYVKLTFNFLTAQSLFVETNEKYYPTDRFKAMAEKYFEENKGRLYEILNREDENATD
;
A
#
# COMPACT_ATOMS: atom_id res chain seq x y z
N MET A 1 0.25 -42.20 7.96
CA MET A 1 1.32 -41.67 7.07
C MET A 1 1.42 -40.19 7.37
N GLU A 2 2.54 -39.74 7.94
CA GLU A 2 2.79 -38.27 7.99
C GLU A 2 2.95 -37.77 6.55
N ASN A 3 2.07 -36.87 6.15
CA ASN A 3 2.22 -36.23 4.84
C ASN A 3 3.31 -35.17 4.96
N ARG A 4 4.55 -35.58 4.65
CA ARG A 4 5.75 -34.69 4.78
C ARG A 4 5.64 -33.41 3.99
N ASN A 5 5.01 -33.44 2.80
CA ASN A 5 4.82 -32.25 1.96
C ASN A 5 3.78 -31.31 2.57
N LEU A 6 2.71 -31.84 3.15
CA LEU A 6 1.73 -31.07 3.90
C LEU A 6 2.39 -30.32 5.07
N ASN A 7 3.22 -30.98 5.85
CA ASN A 7 3.90 -30.35 6.98
C ASN A 7 4.84 -29.23 6.53
N LYS A 8 5.60 -29.42 5.44
CA LYS A 8 6.45 -28.36 4.87
C LYS A 8 5.63 -27.16 4.37
N ALA A 9 4.54 -27.41 3.66
CA ALA A 9 3.66 -26.36 3.15
C ALA A 9 3.04 -25.55 4.29
N LEU A 10 2.54 -26.22 5.33
CA LEU A 10 1.98 -25.55 6.51
C LEU A 10 3.03 -24.79 7.32
N ASP A 11 4.28 -25.28 7.39
CA ASP A 11 5.40 -24.55 8.01
C ASP A 11 5.69 -23.24 7.26
N ILE A 12 5.74 -23.28 5.92
CA ILE A 12 5.90 -22.09 5.08
C ILE A 12 4.78 -21.08 5.35
N VAL A 13 3.51 -21.52 5.27
CA VAL A 13 2.36 -20.63 5.48
C VAL A 13 2.37 -20.06 6.89
N SER A 14 2.67 -20.88 7.91
CA SER A 14 2.76 -20.44 9.30
C SER A 14 3.82 -19.35 9.48
N LYS A 15 5.02 -19.54 8.92
CA LYS A 15 6.10 -18.55 8.97
C LYS A 15 5.69 -17.24 8.30
N LEU A 16 5.10 -17.29 7.12
CA LEU A 16 4.62 -16.10 6.42
C LEU A 16 3.53 -15.35 7.22
N ILE A 17 2.61 -16.08 7.87
CA ILE A 17 1.56 -15.49 8.72
C ILE A 17 2.17 -14.79 9.94
N THR A 18 3.21 -15.36 10.54
CA THR A 18 3.91 -14.76 11.69
C THR A 18 4.88 -13.65 11.30
N GLY A 19 5.03 -13.37 10.00
CA GLY A 19 5.91 -12.32 9.49
C GLY A 19 7.36 -12.74 9.35
N GLU A 20 7.66 -14.05 9.45
CA GLU A 20 8.99 -14.55 9.16
C GLU A 20 9.22 -14.60 7.63
N GLU A 21 10.45 -14.33 7.23
CA GLU A 21 10.85 -14.42 5.81
C GLU A 21 11.07 -15.86 5.37
N VAL A 22 10.54 -16.23 4.21
CA VAL A 22 10.84 -17.46 3.50
C VAL A 22 11.38 -17.09 2.12
N GLY A 23 12.68 -17.31 1.93
CA GLY A 23 13.37 -16.89 0.71
C GLY A 23 14.77 -17.46 0.61
N ARG A 24 15.49 -17.06 -0.44
CA ARG A 24 16.87 -17.54 -0.68
C ARG A 24 17.87 -17.18 0.42
N LYS A 25 17.60 -16.11 1.17
CA LYS A 25 18.48 -15.63 2.26
C LYS A 25 18.02 -16.07 3.64
N SER A 26 16.75 -16.40 3.79
CA SER A 26 16.11 -16.78 5.04
C SER A 26 15.19 -17.97 4.83
N ASN A 27 15.33 -19.04 5.64
CA ASN A 27 14.57 -20.26 5.48
C ASN A 27 14.73 -20.91 4.08
N THR A 28 15.96 -20.89 3.54
CA THR A 28 16.32 -21.33 2.18
C THR A 28 15.76 -22.69 1.81
N MET A 29 15.86 -23.67 2.71
CA MET A 29 15.35 -25.04 2.45
C MET A 29 13.83 -25.05 2.20
N LEU A 30 13.08 -24.22 2.90
CA LEU A 30 11.62 -24.12 2.71
C LEU A 30 11.30 -23.39 1.39
N TYR A 31 12.06 -22.37 1.04
CA TYR A 31 11.92 -21.69 -0.24
C TYR A 31 12.26 -22.62 -1.42
N GLU A 32 13.31 -23.44 -1.31
CA GLU A 32 13.64 -24.44 -2.33
C GLU A 32 12.54 -25.50 -2.48
N GLU A 33 11.89 -25.90 -1.38
CA GLU A 33 10.73 -26.79 -1.45
C GLU A 33 9.53 -26.15 -2.16
N TYR A 34 9.28 -24.85 -1.91
CA TYR A 34 8.28 -24.10 -2.64
C TYR A 34 8.57 -24.05 -4.15
N CYS A 35 9.82 -23.79 -4.54
CA CYS A 35 10.21 -23.65 -5.94
C CYS A 35 10.27 -24.98 -6.71
N ASN A 36 10.68 -26.07 -6.04
CA ASN A 36 11.04 -27.32 -6.73
C ASN A 36 10.09 -28.50 -6.44
N ASN A 37 9.09 -28.32 -5.56
CA ASN A 37 8.14 -29.37 -5.21
C ASN A 37 6.71 -28.91 -5.51
N SER A 38 6.16 -29.38 -6.63
CA SER A 38 4.83 -28.99 -7.08
C SER A 38 3.72 -29.29 -6.06
N GLU A 39 3.81 -30.41 -5.32
CA GLU A 39 2.81 -30.74 -4.30
C GLU A 39 2.84 -29.74 -3.14
N VAL A 40 4.03 -29.29 -2.71
CA VAL A 40 4.18 -28.24 -1.68
C VAL A 40 3.61 -26.92 -2.19
N TYR A 41 3.95 -26.54 -3.42
CA TYR A 41 3.42 -25.33 -4.06
C TYR A 41 1.89 -25.33 -4.12
N ASP A 42 1.29 -26.43 -4.59
CA ASP A 42 -0.17 -26.58 -4.71
C ASP A 42 -0.86 -26.45 -3.35
N ILE A 43 -0.32 -27.12 -2.32
CA ILE A 43 -0.87 -27.06 -0.95
C ILE A 43 -0.79 -25.63 -0.41
N ILE A 44 0.31 -24.90 -0.61
CA ILE A 44 0.47 -23.51 -0.17
C ILE A 44 -0.57 -22.63 -0.87
N THR A 45 -0.68 -22.78 -2.19
CA THR A 45 -1.60 -21.97 -3.01
C THR A 45 -3.05 -22.19 -2.59
N GLU A 46 -3.47 -23.44 -2.43
CA GLU A 46 -4.83 -23.77 -1.98
C GLU A 46 -5.08 -23.33 -0.52
N THR A 47 -4.07 -23.43 0.35
CA THR A 47 -4.18 -22.95 1.73
C THR A 47 -4.35 -21.42 1.76
N CYS A 48 -3.53 -20.67 1.02
CA CYS A 48 -3.65 -19.23 0.92
C CYS A 48 -5.03 -18.81 0.37
N LYS A 49 -5.50 -19.49 -0.68
CA LYS A 49 -6.83 -19.27 -1.25
C LYS A 49 -7.96 -19.57 -0.24
N ALA A 50 -7.89 -20.68 0.48
CA ALA A 50 -8.87 -21.05 1.49
C ALA A 50 -8.93 -20.05 2.66
N LEU A 51 -7.79 -19.46 3.02
CA LEU A 51 -7.67 -18.44 4.06
C LEU A 51 -7.91 -17.01 3.53
N ASN A 52 -8.22 -16.85 2.25
CA ASN A 52 -8.34 -15.56 1.56
C ASN A 52 -7.09 -14.69 1.80
N LEU A 53 -5.91 -15.27 1.53
CA LEU A 53 -4.62 -14.60 1.55
C LEU A 53 -4.07 -14.50 0.13
N ASN A 54 -3.42 -13.39 -0.17
CA ASN A 54 -2.66 -13.22 -1.41
C ASN A 54 -1.21 -13.61 -1.16
N LEU A 55 -0.65 -14.46 -2.01
CA LEU A 55 0.74 -14.86 -2.01
C LEU A 55 1.49 -14.10 -3.10
N TYR A 56 2.67 -13.57 -2.77
CA TYR A 56 3.55 -12.84 -3.67
C TYR A 56 4.95 -13.43 -3.62
N GLU A 57 5.66 -13.34 -4.73
CA GLU A 57 7.09 -13.62 -4.80
C GLU A 57 7.80 -12.40 -5.36
N TYR A 58 8.83 -11.93 -4.67
CA TYR A 58 9.65 -10.80 -5.09
C TYR A 58 11.09 -10.99 -4.57
N ASN A 59 12.09 -10.77 -5.45
CA ASN A 59 13.49 -10.94 -5.11
C ASN A 59 13.80 -12.26 -4.37
N ASP A 60 13.31 -13.38 -4.92
CA ASP A 60 13.50 -14.71 -4.33
C ASP A 60 12.99 -14.82 -2.87
N THR A 61 11.96 -14.08 -2.51
CA THR A 61 11.35 -14.09 -1.16
C THR A 61 9.83 -14.09 -1.28
N LEU A 62 9.17 -14.86 -0.43
CA LEU A 62 7.73 -14.99 -0.37
C LEU A 62 7.14 -13.99 0.62
N PHE A 63 6.03 -13.39 0.25
CA PHE A 63 5.24 -12.48 1.07
C PHE A 63 3.76 -12.86 0.99
N ILE A 64 3.02 -12.55 2.06
CA ILE A 64 1.57 -12.67 2.05
C ILE A 64 0.91 -11.35 2.50
N SER A 65 -0.31 -11.15 2.02
CA SER A 65 -1.20 -10.12 2.54
C SER A 65 -2.63 -10.65 2.67
N ALA A 66 -3.43 -9.95 3.46
CA ALA A 66 -4.85 -10.24 3.55
C ALA A 66 -5.56 -9.96 2.22
N GLY A 67 -6.40 -10.86 1.77
CA GLY A 67 -7.28 -10.64 0.64
C GLY A 67 -8.42 -9.65 0.96
N VAL A 68 -9.14 -9.23 -0.07
CA VAL A 68 -10.25 -8.28 0.07
C VAL A 68 -11.30 -8.80 1.06
N LYS A 69 -11.72 -7.94 2.00
CA LYS A 69 -12.68 -8.26 3.08
C LYS A 69 -12.25 -9.39 4.02
N ASN A 70 -10.97 -9.71 4.08
CA ASN A 70 -10.45 -10.67 5.05
C ASN A 70 -10.50 -10.06 6.46
N ARG A 71 -11.39 -10.58 7.32
CA ARG A 71 -11.59 -10.07 8.68
C ARG A 71 -10.67 -10.68 9.72
N VAL A 72 -9.93 -11.72 9.38
CA VAL A 72 -9.02 -12.42 10.30
C VAL A 72 -7.60 -11.86 10.20
N PHE A 73 -7.13 -11.64 8.97
CA PHE A 73 -5.75 -11.20 8.70
C PHE A 73 -5.66 -9.75 8.21
N GLY A 74 -6.78 -9.12 7.87
CA GLY A 74 -6.86 -7.72 7.45
C GLY A 74 -7.43 -6.83 8.55
N TYR A 75 -7.42 -5.53 8.30
CA TYR A 75 -7.95 -4.52 9.20
C TYR A 75 -9.30 -4.00 8.71
N SER A 76 -10.24 -3.79 9.61
CA SER A 76 -11.41 -2.95 9.37
C SER A 76 -11.06 -1.47 9.47
N ASN A 77 -11.90 -0.60 8.89
CA ASN A 77 -11.71 0.85 9.01
C ASN A 77 -11.68 1.32 10.47
N GLU A 78 -12.46 0.70 11.36
CA GLU A 78 -12.48 1.04 12.78
C GLU A 78 -11.15 0.67 13.47
N GLU A 79 -10.59 -0.49 13.13
CA GLU A 79 -9.27 -0.91 13.64
C GLU A 79 -8.16 -0.01 13.12
N LEU A 80 -8.17 0.35 11.84
CA LEU A 80 -7.20 1.28 11.26
C LEU A 80 -7.27 2.65 11.93
N LYS A 81 -8.49 3.19 12.13
CA LYS A 81 -8.66 4.45 12.85
C LYS A 81 -8.07 4.37 14.27
N ARG A 82 -8.33 3.29 14.98
CA ARG A 82 -7.80 3.09 16.34
C ARG A 82 -6.28 2.98 16.34
N LEU A 83 -5.70 2.19 15.43
CA LEU A 83 -4.25 2.01 15.32
C LEU A 83 -3.51 3.31 15.01
N MET A 84 -4.08 4.14 14.15
CA MET A 84 -3.50 5.42 13.75
C MET A 84 -3.98 6.61 14.62
N GLY A 85 -4.83 6.36 15.61
CA GLY A 85 -5.38 7.41 16.48
C GLY A 85 -6.32 8.39 15.75
N LEU A 86 -6.92 7.98 14.63
CA LEU A 86 -7.88 8.76 13.85
C LEU A 86 -9.27 8.70 14.48
N ARG A 87 -10.10 9.74 14.27
CA ARG A 87 -11.42 9.87 14.90
C ARG A 87 -12.56 9.62 13.94
N VAL A 88 -12.43 10.09 12.71
CA VAL A 88 -13.49 10.07 11.70
C VAL A 88 -13.02 9.43 10.41
N ASN A 89 -13.96 8.93 9.61
CA ASN A 89 -13.64 8.30 8.33
C ASN A 89 -12.94 9.25 7.35
N LYS A 90 -13.24 10.54 7.40
CA LYS A 90 -12.60 11.56 6.55
C LYS A 90 -11.08 11.61 6.78
N GLU A 91 -10.62 11.48 8.03
CA GLU A 91 -9.19 11.39 8.36
C GLU A 91 -8.56 10.11 7.80
N LEU A 92 -9.28 8.98 7.86
CA LEU A 92 -8.83 7.71 7.30
C LEU A 92 -8.74 7.78 5.76
N PHE A 93 -9.71 8.40 5.11
CA PHE A 93 -9.67 8.59 3.65
C PHE A 93 -8.51 9.50 3.23
N MET A 94 -8.16 10.50 4.03
CA MET A 94 -6.95 11.30 3.81
C MET A 94 -5.68 10.42 3.86
N VAL A 95 -5.57 9.52 4.83
CA VAL A 95 -4.46 8.58 4.91
C VAL A 95 -4.42 7.66 3.68
N TYR A 96 -5.56 7.13 3.24
CA TYR A 96 -5.63 6.32 2.02
C TYR A 96 -5.18 7.10 0.78
N PHE A 97 -5.59 8.36 0.68
CA PHE A 97 -5.18 9.22 -0.42
C PHE A 97 -3.67 9.53 -0.40
N ILE A 98 -3.09 9.72 0.80
CA ILE A 98 -1.63 9.86 0.96
C ILE A 98 -0.92 8.56 0.55
N ILE A 99 -1.41 7.39 0.98
CA ILE A 99 -0.83 6.08 0.57
C ILE A 99 -0.90 5.92 -0.96
N TYR A 100 -2.01 6.28 -1.58
CA TYR A 100 -2.15 6.25 -3.04
C TYR A 100 -1.08 7.13 -3.71
N ASN A 101 -0.87 8.36 -3.23
CA ASN A 101 0.17 9.25 -3.77
C ASN A 101 1.58 8.69 -3.54
N ILE A 102 1.87 8.08 -2.38
CA ILE A 102 3.14 7.40 -2.14
C ILE A 102 3.36 6.29 -3.18
N ILE A 103 2.36 5.45 -3.43
CA ILE A 103 2.45 4.37 -4.41
C ILE A 103 2.71 4.94 -5.80
N THR A 104 1.97 5.97 -6.22
CA THR A 104 2.14 6.57 -7.55
C THR A 104 3.51 7.20 -7.74
N GLU A 105 4.13 7.79 -6.70
CA GLU A 105 5.48 8.34 -6.80
C GLU A 105 6.54 7.27 -7.15
N PHE A 106 6.40 6.05 -6.65
CA PHE A 106 7.30 4.95 -6.99
C PHE A 106 7.02 4.30 -8.35
N TYR A 107 5.81 4.50 -8.91
CA TYR A 107 5.36 3.81 -10.12
C TYR A 107 4.89 4.76 -11.24
N LYS A 108 5.25 6.04 -11.18
CA LYS A 108 4.88 7.07 -12.18
C LYS A 108 5.32 6.76 -13.59
N ASP A 109 6.38 5.99 -13.74
CA ASP A 109 6.96 5.70 -15.04
C ASP A 109 7.25 4.21 -15.18
N SER A 110 6.24 3.47 -15.63
CA SER A 110 6.39 2.03 -15.95
C SER A 110 7.31 1.78 -17.16
N SER A 111 7.69 2.84 -17.91
CA SER A 111 8.56 2.75 -19.09
C SER A 111 10.02 3.05 -18.78
N SER A 112 10.34 3.71 -17.68
CA SER A 112 11.70 3.97 -17.25
C SER A 112 12.06 3.13 -16.03
N ALA A 113 13.14 2.35 -16.14
CA ALA A 113 13.69 1.52 -15.06
C ALA A 113 14.28 2.34 -13.88
N THR A 114 13.85 3.58 -13.72
CA THR A 114 14.33 4.47 -12.65
C THR A 114 13.38 4.35 -11.47
N TYR A 115 13.54 3.29 -10.68
CA TYR A 115 12.87 3.18 -9.40
C TYR A 115 13.37 4.27 -8.47
N LEU A 116 12.45 5.03 -7.90
CA LEU A 116 12.75 5.95 -6.83
C LEU A 116 13.34 5.14 -5.66
N GLU A 117 14.56 5.45 -5.24
CA GLU A 117 15.21 4.70 -4.16
C GLU A 117 14.57 4.99 -2.80
N TYR A 118 14.16 6.23 -2.57
CA TYR A 118 13.50 6.69 -1.36
C TYR A 118 12.59 7.89 -1.65
N ILE A 119 11.70 8.18 -0.74
CA ILE A 119 10.85 9.37 -0.77
C ILE A 119 10.97 10.15 0.53
N ARG A 120 10.75 11.45 0.49
CA ARG A 120 10.69 12.34 1.66
C ARG A 120 9.27 12.83 1.90
N ILE A 121 9.02 13.33 3.10
CA ILE A 121 7.73 13.89 3.48
C ILE A 121 7.32 15.04 2.55
N GLU A 122 8.27 15.92 2.22
CA GLU A 122 8.03 17.07 1.34
C GLU A 122 7.61 16.65 -0.08
N ASP A 123 8.17 15.54 -0.57
CA ASP A 123 7.84 15.02 -1.91
C ASP A 123 6.41 14.48 -1.92
N VAL A 124 6.00 13.76 -0.86
CA VAL A 124 4.62 13.30 -0.71
C VAL A 124 3.64 14.47 -0.59
N ILE A 125 3.96 15.51 0.19
CA ILE A 125 3.12 16.71 0.31
C ILE A 125 2.90 17.34 -1.07
N LYS A 126 3.97 17.53 -1.85
CA LYS A 126 3.88 18.07 -3.22
C LYS A 126 3.02 17.20 -4.14
N SER A 127 3.16 15.88 -4.03
CA SER A 127 2.38 14.93 -4.82
C SER A 127 0.89 15.01 -4.48
N VAL A 128 0.55 15.06 -3.19
CA VAL A 128 -0.83 15.22 -2.71
C VAL A 128 -1.39 16.57 -3.15
N ASP A 129 -0.63 17.67 -3.01
CA ASP A 129 -1.03 19.01 -3.48
C ASP A 129 -1.35 18.98 -4.98
N ALA A 130 -0.48 18.43 -5.81
CA ALA A 130 -0.67 18.33 -7.25
C ALA A 130 -1.92 17.51 -7.61
N SER A 131 -2.10 16.35 -6.97
CA SER A 131 -3.23 15.45 -7.22
C SER A 131 -4.57 16.11 -6.83
N LEU A 132 -4.64 16.80 -5.69
CA LEU A 132 -5.85 17.47 -5.25
C LEU A 132 -6.18 18.71 -6.10
N HIS A 133 -5.18 19.49 -6.52
CA HIS A 133 -5.38 20.60 -7.45
C HIS A 133 -5.89 20.11 -8.81
N GLY A 134 -5.39 18.99 -9.31
CA GLY A 134 -5.91 18.35 -10.52
C GLY A 134 -7.39 17.98 -10.40
N ILE A 135 -7.80 17.39 -9.29
CA ILE A 135 -9.19 16.98 -9.03
C ILE A 135 -10.14 18.17 -8.91
N ILE A 136 -9.67 19.30 -8.34
CA ILE A 136 -10.52 20.51 -8.15
C ILE A 136 -10.69 21.28 -9.46
N ASN A 137 -9.61 21.47 -10.22
CA ASN A 137 -9.57 22.37 -11.36
C ASN A 137 -9.98 21.73 -12.69
N HIS A 138 -9.78 20.44 -12.81
CA HIS A 138 -10.25 19.68 -13.94
C HIS A 138 -11.45 18.85 -13.46
N ASP A 139 -12.55 18.93 -14.16
CA ASP A 139 -13.67 17.99 -14.00
C ASP A 139 -13.22 16.61 -14.51
N ILE A 140 -12.09 16.12 -13.90
CA ILE A 140 -11.46 14.88 -14.29
C ILE A 140 -12.52 13.80 -14.10
N GLY A 141 -12.91 13.16 -15.20
CA GLY A 141 -13.86 12.07 -15.24
C GLY A 141 -13.37 10.79 -14.54
N VAL A 142 -12.61 10.95 -13.44
CA VAL A 142 -12.12 9.86 -12.59
C VAL A 142 -13.28 9.06 -12.02
N THR A 143 -14.42 9.70 -11.87
CA THR A 143 -15.64 9.00 -11.45
C THR A 143 -16.89 9.73 -11.98
N GLN A 144 -17.85 8.97 -12.46
CA GLN A 144 -19.16 9.49 -12.84
C GLN A 144 -20.09 9.64 -11.64
N ASP A 145 -19.67 9.17 -10.46
CA ASP A 145 -20.42 9.20 -9.22
C ASP A 145 -20.25 10.54 -8.50
N GLU A 146 -21.36 11.27 -8.37
CA GLU A 146 -21.42 12.55 -7.66
C GLU A 146 -21.03 12.44 -6.17
N GLU A 147 -21.28 11.31 -5.53
CA GLU A 147 -20.91 11.08 -4.13
C GLU A 147 -19.39 10.97 -3.98
N GLU A 148 -18.72 10.28 -4.92
CA GLU A 148 -17.26 10.20 -4.95
C GLU A 148 -16.63 11.57 -5.24
N LYS A 149 -17.14 12.33 -6.21
CA LYS A 149 -16.70 13.72 -6.49
C LYS A 149 -16.80 14.60 -5.25
N ASN A 150 -17.90 14.53 -4.53
CA ASN A 150 -18.10 15.29 -3.30
C ASN A 150 -17.14 14.84 -2.19
N SER A 151 -16.80 13.55 -2.11
CA SER A 151 -15.84 13.01 -1.17
C SER A 151 -14.42 13.53 -1.45
N PHE A 152 -13.98 13.59 -2.71
CA PHE A 152 -12.70 14.17 -3.10
C PHE A 152 -12.62 15.68 -2.85
N LYS A 153 -13.68 16.44 -3.17
CA LYS A 153 -13.77 17.88 -2.83
C LYS A 153 -13.65 18.10 -1.32
N ALA A 154 -14.32 17.28 -0.52
CA ALA A 154 -14.24 17.37 0.93
C ALA A 154 -12.83 17.01 1.47
N LEU A 155 -12.10 16.11 0.82
CA LEU A 155 -10.70 15.82 1.15
C LEU A 155 -9.79 17.00 0.80
N ALA A 156 -9.98 17.58 -0.37
CA ALA A 156 -9.20 18.74 -0.82
C ALA A 156 -9.37 19.93 0.12
N LEU A 157 -10.60 20.24 0.51
CA LEU A 157 -10.87 21.30 1.49
C LEU A 157 -10.20 21.01 2.85
N LEU A 158 -10.28 19.78 3.34
CA LEU A 158 -9.60 19.39 4.58
C LEU A 158 -8.09 19.58 4.47
N TRP A 159 -7.49 19.20 3.35
CA TRP A 159 -6.05 19.33 3.12
C TRP A 159 -5.62 20.78 3.02
N ASP A 160 -6.39 21.64 2.33
CA ASP A 160 -6.09 23.06 2.16
C ASP A 160 -6.18 23.85 3.46
N GLU A 161 -7.07 23.45 4.36
CA GLU A 161 -7.20 24.06 5.70
C GLU A 161 -6.00 23.71 6.61
N LEU A 162 -5.23 22.66 6.30
CA LEU A 162 -4.09 22.24 7.10
C LEU A 162 -2.85 23.09 6.81
N PRO A 163 -2.16 23.62 7.82
CA PRO A 163 -0.85 24.22 7.65
C PRO A 163 0.17 23.13 7.24
N ILE A 164 1.24 23.51 6.57
CA ILE A 164 2.32 22.58 6.19
C ILE A 164 2.95 21.96 7.44
N VAL A 165 3.27 22.78 8.45
CA VAL A 165 3.86 22.37 9.73
C VAL A 165 3.08 23.00 10.88
N SER A 166 2.78 22.24 11.91
CA SER A 166 2.17 22.75 13.14
C SER A 166 3.25 23.16 14.15
N ILE A 167 3.02 24.25 14.89
CA ILE A 167 3.88 24.71 15.98
C ILE A 167 3.91 23.68 17.14
N GLU A 168 2.90 22.80 17.21
CA GLU A 168 2.74 21.77 18.24
C GLU A 168 3.38 20.43 17.87
N ASP A 169 4.10 20.30 16.75
CA ASP A 169 4.68 19.04 16.22
C ASP A 169 5.73 18.38 17.13
N LYS A 170 5.75 18.73 18.41
CA LYS A 170 6.60 18.09 19.41
C LYS A 170 5.85 16.97 20.14
N GLY A 171 5.70 15.85 19.45
CA GLY A 171 5.63 14.56 20.17
C GLY A 171 4.26 14.02 20.59
N SER A 172 3.11 14.55 20.17
CA SER A 172 1.82 13.94 20.46
C SER A 172 1.06 13.49 19.21
N VAL A 173 0.34 12.36 19.31
CA VAL A 173 -0.55 11.85 18.22
C VAL A 173 -1.64 12.89 17.84
N ARG A 174 -1.98 13.83 18.74
CA ARG A 174 -2.90 14.94 18.43
C ARG A 174 -2.27 15.99 17.53
N ALA A 175 -0.98 16.27 17.69
CA ALA A 175 -0.24 17.21 16.86
C ALA A 175 -0.10 16.71 15.41
N ALA A 176 0.02 15.40 15.22
CA ALA A 176 0.16 14.79 13.91
C ALA A 176 -1.02 15.07 12.96
N ARG A 177 -2.22 15.34 13.46
CA ARG A 177 -3.43 15.61 12.65
C ARG A 177 -3.67 17.08 12.35
N ASN A 178 -2.82 17.96 12.84
CA ASN A 178 -2.99 19.41 12.72
C ASN A 178 -2.14 20.02 11.61
N SER A 179 -1.45 19.18 10.81
CA SER A 179 -0.64 19.64 9.70
C SER A 179 -0.49 18.59 8.60
N ARG A 180 -0.16 19.03 7.37
CA ARG A 180 0.13 18.16 6.24
C ARG A 180 1.31 17.23 6.56
N THR A 181 2.40 17.78 7.10
CA THR A 181 3.57 17.02 7.57
C THR A 181 3.18 15.96 8.59
N GLY A 182 2.31 16.31 9.52
CA GLY A 182 1.84 15.37 10.56
C GLY A 182 1.05 14.19 9.99
N TYR A 183 0.15 14.43 9.03
CA TYR A 183 -0.58 13.34 8.35
C TYR A 183 0.35 12.42 7.57
N VAL A 184 1.32 12.97 6.84
CA VAL A 184 2.29 12.17 6.08
C VAL A 184 3.17 11.34 7.03
N LYS A 185 3.66 11.94 8.13
CA LYS A 185 4.40 11.19 9.18
C LYS A 185 3.57 10.07 9.79
N LEU A 186 2.32 10.34 10.13
CA LEU A 186 1.40 9.35 10.66
C LEU A 186 1.22 8.17 9.70
N THR A 187 1.08 8.47 8.41
CA THR A 187 0.98 7.47 7.35
C THR A 187 2.26 6.63 7.26
N PHE A 188 3.43 7.25 7.23
CA PHE A 188 4.69 6.50 7.21
C PHE A 188 4.94 5.68 8.48
N ASN A 189 4.57 6.19 9.65
CA ASN A 189 4.65 5.42 10.89
C ASN A 189 3.83 4.13 10.80
N PHE A 190 2.63 4.21 10.24
CA PHE A 190 1.80 3.04 9.99
C PHE A 190 2.46 2.10 8.97
N LEU A 191 2.91 2.60 7.83
CA LEU A 191 3.55 1.79 6.78
C LEU A 191 4.84 1.11 7.29
N THR A 192 5.62 1.79 8.12
CA THR A 192 6.83 1.24 8.76
C THR A 192 6.46 0.15 9.77
N ALA A 193 5.42 0.36 10.58
CA ALA A 193 4.90 -0.66 11.50
C ALA A 193 4.38 -1.92 10.76
N GLN A 194 3.95 -1.78 9.51
CA GLN A 194 3.56 -2.90 8.63
C GLN A 194 4.75 -3.48 7.84
N SER A 195 5.99 -3.06 8.13
CA SER A 195 7.22 -3.48 7.43
C SER A 195 7.19 -3.18 5.92
N LEU A 196 6.48 -2.12 5.51
CA LEU A 196 6.41 -1.68 4.12
C LEU A 196 7.48 -0.64 3.78
N PHE A 197 7.94 0.13 4.78
CA PHE A 197 9.00 1.11 4.65
C PHE A 197 9.99 1.02 5.80
N VAL A 198 11.21 1.50 5.55
CA VAL A 198 12.26 1.72 6.56
C VAL A 198 12.63 3.20 6.52
N GLU A 199 12.64 3.85 7.69
CA GLU A 199 13.08 5.23 7.83
C GLU A 199 14.57 5.29 8.18
N THR A 200 15.31 6.11 7.44
CA THR A 200 16.72 6.42 7.73
C THR A 200 16.99 7.88 7.35
N ASN A 201 17.39 8.71 8.29
CA ASN A 201 17.72 10.12 8.07
C ASN A 201 16.60 10.90 7.33
N GLU A 202 15.37 10.80 7.80
CA GLU A 202 14.18 11.45 7.23
C GLU A 202 13.86 11.04 5.78
N LYS A 203 14.41 9.92 5.34
CA LYS A 203 14.14 9.28 4.06
C LYS A 203 13.42 7.96 4.31
N TYR A 204 12.40 7.68 3.52
CA TYR A 204 11.60 6.46 3.59
C TYR A 204 11.92 5.57 2.40
N TYR A 205 12.51 4.42 2.67
CA TYR A 205 12.93 3.43 1.69
C TYR A 205 11.87 2.33 1.60
N PRO A 206 11.35 2.01 0.41
CA PRO A 206 10.38 0.92 0.24
C PRO A 206 11.07 -0.42 0.45
N THR A 207 10.44 -1.32 1.21
CA THR A 207 10.90 -2.69 1.39
C THR A 207 10.50 -3.56 0.19
N ASP A 208 11.09 -4.76 0.09
CA ASP A 208 10.69 -5.73 -0.93
C ASP A 208 9.23 -6.18 -0.74
N ARG A 209 8.71 -6.18 0.50
CA ARG A 209 7.29 -6.42 0.78
C ARG A 209 6.39 -5.35 0.15
N PHE A 210 6.74 -4.07 0.24
CA PHE A 210 5.99 -3.00 -0.42
C PHE A 210 6.00 -3.17 -1.93
N LYS A 211 7.18 -3.43 -2.51
CA LYS A 211 7.33 -3.60 -3.96
C LYS A 211 6.52 -4.78 -4.48
N ALA A 212 6.60 -5.94 -3.81
CA ALA A 212 5.80 -7.12 -4.14
C ALA A 212 4.30 -6.83 -4.17
N MET A 213 3.79 -6.15 -3.15
CA MET A 213 2.37 -5.82 -3.05
C MET A 213 1.94 -4.81 -4.13
N ALA A 214 2.76 -3.80 -4.39
CA ALA A 214 2.46 -2.76 -5.37
C ALA A 214 2.50 -3.32 -6.80
N GLU A 215 3.52 -4.09 -7.18
CA GLU A 215 3.60 -4.75 -8.50
C GLU A 215 2.39 -5.62 -8.76
N LYS A 216 2.02 -6.47 -7.79
CA LYS A 216 0.85 -7.34 -7.93
C LYS A 216 -0.44 -6.56 -8.09
N TYR A 217 -0.61 -5.48 -7.34
CA TYR A 217 -1.76 -4.59 -7.49
C TYR A 217 -1.84 -3.99 -8.89
N PHE A 218 -0.72 -3.51 -9.42
CA PHE A 218 -0.67 -2.96 -10.79
C PHE A 218 -0.91 -4.02 -11.85
N GLU A 219 -0.35 -5.22 -11.71
CA GLU A 219 -0.61 -6.32 -12.63
C GLU A 219 -2.10 -6.69 -12.69
N GLU A 220 -2.74 -6.84 -11.53
CA GLU A 220 -4.16 -7.21 -11.42
C GLU A 220 -5.09 -6.10 -11.92
N ASN A 221 -4.71 -4.84 -11.80
CA ASN A 221 -5.52 -3.69 -12.20
C ASN A 221 -5.05 -3.03 -13.50
N LYS A 222 -4.08 -3.60 -14.21
CA LYS A 222 -3.48 -3.05 -15.43
C LYS A 222 -4.50 -2.67 -16.50
N GLY A 223 -5.51 -3.51 -16.74
CA GLY A 223 -6.58 -3.23 -17.68
C GLY A 223 -7.39 -1.99 -17.28
N ARG A 224 -7.80 -1.89 -16.03
CA ARG A 224 -8.56 -0.74 -15.52
C ARG A 224 -7.76 0.55 -15.50
N LEU A 225 -6.48 0.48 -15.15
CA LEU A 225 -5.58 1.63 -15.20
C LEU A 225 -5.35 2.10 -16.64
N TYR A 226 -5.18 1.17 -17.58
CA TYR A 226 -5.05 1.46 -18.99
C TYR A 226 -6.30 2.14 -19.56
N GLU A 227 -7.49 1.70 -19.19
CA GLU A 227 -8.76 2.33 -19.58
C GLU A 227 -8.89 3.76 -19.02
N ILE A 228 -8.44 4.00 -17.79
CA ILE A 228 -8.46 5.33 -17.17
C ILE A 228 -7.49 6.27 -17.90
N LEU A 229 -6.27 5.83 -18.17
CA LEU A 229 -5.24 6.63 -18.81
C LEU A 229 -5.57 6.94 -20.29
N ASN A 230 -6.13 5.98 -21.03
CA ASN A 230 -6.45 6.20 -22.46
C ASN A 230 -7.74 7.01 -22.68
N ARG A 231 -8.62 7.13 -21.71
CA ARG A 231 -9.79 8.04 -21.81
C ARG A 231 -9.40 9.52 -21.82
N GLU A 232 -8.21 9.86 -21.31
CA GLU A 232 -7.70 11.24 -21.36
C GLU A 232 -7.25 11.64 -22.78
N ASP A 233 -6.71 10.70 -23.58
CA ASP A 233 -6.26 10.98 -24.94
C ASP A 233 -7.41 11.12 -25.95
N GLU A 234 -8.54 10.49 -25.74
CA GLU A 234 -9.72 10.61 -26.62
C GLU A 234 -10.48 11.93 -26.42
N ASN A 235 -10.42 12.54 -25.22
CA ASN A 235 -11.06 13.82 -24.94
C ASN A 235 -10.17 15.03 -25.26
N ALA A 236 -8.92 14.82 -25.66
CA ALA A 236 -7.98 15.90 -26.05
C ALA A 236 -7.99 16.21 -27.56
N THR A 237 -8.80 15.52 -28.33
CA THR A 237 -8.83 15.60 -29.83
C THR A 237 -10.15 16.13 -30.40
N ASP A 238 -11.06 16.70 -29.58
CA ASP A 238 -12.24 17.42 -30.09
C ASP A 238 -12.18 18.93 -29.82
#